data_a935b5a21f1ce816c215f0e943bb7d6a
#
_entry.id   a935b5a21f1ce816c215f0e943bb7d6a
#
_cell.length_a   1.000
_cell.length_b   1.000
_cell.length_c   1.000
_cell.angle_alpha   90.00
_cell.angle_beta   90.00
_cell.angle_gamma   90.00
#
_symmetry.space_group_name_H-M   'P 1'
#
loop_
_entity.id
_entity.type
_entity.pdbx_description
1 polymer ?
#
loop_
_entity_poly.entity_id
_entity_poly.type
_entity_poly.pdbx_seq_one_letter_code
_entity_poly.pdbx_strand_id
1 'polypeptide(L)'
;MKKISLLLMLSCVLSLQAQLRNNDVYEVTEMEQSRVRREIRIPNVDDYKVLKCDFHTHTVFSDGKVWPDTRVMEAWQEGLDAVAITDHIEYLPHKEIIKADLNESYKIAKKAADASGFIVIKGTEITRSKPLGHLNALFINDVMPMDVEDPLKAIDEAVRQGAFIMWNHPGWPDDKSTFYPVHEELIKAGKIHGLEVFNHMEYYPACFDWAM
;
A
#
# COMPACT_ATOMS: atom_id res chain seq x y z
N MET A 1 64.17 -15.30 9.03
CA MET A 1 62.97 -15.80 9.71
C MET A 1 61.88 -14.70 9.85
N LYS A 2 62.16 -13.47 10.24
CA LYS A 2 61.13 -12.39 10.43
C LYS A 2 60.39 -11.97 9.15
N LYS A 3 60.97 -12.04 7.97
CA LYS A 3 60.33 -11.68 6.68
C LYS A 3 59.30 -12.71 6.19
N ILE A 4 59.49 -13.97 6.52
CA ILE A 4 58.56 -15.09 6.14
C ILE A 4 57.28 -15.01 6.99
N SER A 5 57.40 -14.68 8.28
CA SER A 5 56.24 -14.52 9.16
C SER A 5 55.36 -13.34 8.76
N LEU A 6 55.93 -12.27 8.25
CA LEU A 6 55.18 -11.07 7.78
C LEU A 6 54.40 -11.39 6.49
N LEU A 7 55.00 -12.16 5.58
CA LEU A 7 54.34 -12.57 4.32
C LEU A 7 53.16 -13.53 4.57
N LEU A 8 53.33 -14.46 5.53
CA LEU A 8 52.29 -15.38 5.95
C LEU A 8 51.10 -14.65 6.64
N MET A 9 51.37 -13.63 7.49
CA MET A 9 50.32 -12.82 8.06
C MET A 9 49.57 -11.98 7.00
N LEU A 10 50.26 -11.44 6.02
CA LEU A 10 49.65 -10.65 4.95
C LEU A 10 48.78 -11.53 4.04
N SER A 11 49.21 -12.76 3.75
CA SER A 11 48.39 -13.71 2.96
C SER A 11 47.17 -14.21 3.73
N CYS A 12 47.23 -14.38 5.05
CA CYS A 12 46.07 -14.74 5.87
C CYS A 12 45.04 -13.60 5.94
N VAL A 13 45.48 -12.35 6.01
CA VAL A 13 44.56 -11.18 6.03
C VAL A 13 43.86 -11.02 4.68
N LEU A 14 44.57 -11.23 3.57
CA LEU A 14 43.98 -11.22 2.23
C LEU A 14 43.00 -12.36 1.99
N SER A 15 43.28 -13.54 2.53
CA SER A 15 42.37 -14.70 2.46
C SER A 15 41.11 -14.49 3.30
N LEU A 16 41.21 -13.83 4.47
CA LEU A 16 40.04 -13.51 5.27
C LEU A 16 39.12 -12.50 4.58
N GLN A 17 39.66 -11.52 3.89
CA GLN A 17 38.84 -10.58 3.11
C GLN A 17 38.20 -11.21 1.90
N ALA A 18 38.86 -12.20 1.27
CA ALA A 18 38.29 -12.95 0.15
C ALA A 18 37.17 -13.90 0.60
N GLN A 19 37.18 -14.39 1.84
CA GLN A 19 36.11 -15.24 2.40
C GLN A 19 34.88 -14.46 2.86
N LEU A 20 34.97 -13.14 3.03
CA LEU A 20 33.85 -12.28 3.45
C LEU A 20 33.01 -11.77 2.27
N ARG A 21 33.43 -12.00 1.04
CA ARG A 21 32.64 -11.71 -0.16
C ARG A 21 32.11 -13.01 -0.74
N ASN A 22 30.95 -13.44 -0.27
CA ASN A 22 30.19 -14.46 -0.97
C ASN A 22 29.48 -13.78 -2.15
N ASN A 23 30.04 -13.89 -3.35
CA ASN A 23 29.48 -13.30 -4.57
C ASN A 23 28.10 -13.93 -4.95
N ASP A 24 27.66 -14.94 -4.24
CA ASP A 24 26.35 -15.60 -4.44
C ASP A 24 25.25 -14.97 -3.55
N VAL A 25 25.61 -14.05 -2.65
CA VAL A 25 24.67 -13.31 -1.81
C VAL A 25 24.73 -11.85 -2.20
N TYR A 26 23.73 -11.40 -2.94
CA TYR A 26 23.54 -9.97 -3.21
C TYR A 26 23.06 -9.30 -1.93
N GLU A 27 23.78 -8.30 -1.45
CA GLU A 27 23.20 -7.40 -0.46
C GLU A 27 22.02 -6.65 -1.10
N VAL A 28 20.91 -6.49 -0.35
CA VAL A 28 19.71 -5.81 -0.86
C VAL A 28 20.01 -4.40 -1.36
N THR A 29 21.05 -3.77 -0.80
CA THR A 29 21.59 -2.46 -1.23
C THR A 29 22.34 -2.52 -2.57
N GLU A 30 22.83 -3.69 -2.99
CA GLU A 30 23.54 -3.91 -4.25
C GLU A 30 22.61 -4.44 -5.36
N MET A 31 21.39 -4.85 -5.05
CA MET A 31 20.39 -5.09 -6.07
C MET A 31 20.18 -3.75 -6.78
N GLU A 32 20.61 -3.65 -8.03
CA GLU A 32 20.29 -2.52 -8.90
C GLU A 32 18.77 -2.45 -9.00
N GLN A 33 18.17 -1.72 -8.07
CA GLN A 33 16.80 -1.31 -8.21
C GLN A 33 16.75 -0.46 -9.47
N SER A 34 16.04 -0.94 -10.47
CA SER A 34 15.82 -0.17 -11.68
C SER A 34 15.32 1.22 -11.27
N ARG A 35 16.16 2.23 -11.42
CA ARG A 35 15.79 3.64 -11.16
C ARG A 35 15.01 4.22 -12.33
N VAL A 36 14.58 3.37 -13.25
CA VAL A 36 13.82 3.78 -14.44
C VAL A 36 12.35 3.85 -14.06
N ARG A 37 11.81 5.05 -14.12
CA ARG A 37 10.38 5.30 -14.00
C ARG A 37 9.74 5.11 -15.36
N ARG A 38 8.62 4.38 -15.43
CA ARG A 38 7.78 4.32 -16.62
C ARG A 38 7.20 5.70 -16.92
N GLU A 39 7.17 6.07 -18.18
CA GLU A 39 6.52 7.30 -18.62
C GLU A 39 5.10 7.00 -19.10
N ILE A 40 4.12 7.47 -18.34
CA ILE A 40 2.69 7.43 -18.72
C ILE A 40 2.28 8.86 -19.06
N ARG A 41 2.00 9.10 -20.34
CA ARG A 41 1.60 10.42 -20.82
C ARG A 41 0.10 10.50 -20.90
N ILE A 42 -0.51 11.32 -20.05
CA ILE A 42 -1.93 11.65 -20.07
C ILE A 42 -2.02 13.16 -20.28
N PRO A 43 -2.79 13.65 -21.25
CA PRO A 43 -2.95 15.09 -21.46
C PRO A 43 -3.63 15.73 -20.25
N ASN A 44 -3.26 16.96 -19.96
CA ASN A 44 -3.98 17.76 -18.98
C ASN A 44 -5.42 18.02 -19.45
N VAL A 45 -6.31 18.27 -18.50
CA VAL A 45 -7.69 18.63 -18.76
C VAL A 45 -7.87 20.10 -18.35
N ASP A 46 -8.12 20.96 -19.33
CA ASP A 46 -8.14 22.39 -19.16
C ASP A 46 -6.84 22.88 -18.45
N ASP A 47 -6.97 23.63 -17.35
CA ASP A 47 -5.87 24.11 -16.54
C ASP A 47 -5.43 23.12 -15.44
N TYR A 48 -6.01 21.91 -15.39
CA TYR A 48 -5.73 20.91 -14.38
C TYR A 48 -4.69 19.91 -14.87
N LYS A 49 -3.67 19.67 -14.03
CA LYS A 49 -2.73 18.58 -14.25
C LYS A 49 -3.39 17.25 -13.87
N VAL A 50 -3.38 16.31 -14.79
CA VAL A 50 -3.84 14.94 -14.52
C VAL A 50 -2.78 14.19 -13.73
N LEU A 51 -3.16 13.62 -12.60
CA LEU A 51 -2.33 12.75 -11.76
C LEU A 51 -2.75 11.29 -11.95
N LYS A 52 -1.74 10.42 -12.00
CA LYS A 52 -1.92 8.97 -12.05
C LYS A 52 -1.79 8.44 -10.63
N CYS A 53 -2.84 7.86 -10.10
CA CYS A 53 -2.92 7.47 -8.70
C CYS A 53 -3.39 6.02 -8.57
N ASP A 54 -2.90 5.34 -7.52
CA ASP A 54 -3.49 4.12 -7.02
C ASP A 54 -4.04 4.38 -5.62
N PHE A 55 -5.34 4.15 -5.44
CA PHE A 55 -6.04 4.43 -4.19
C PHE A 55 -6.33 3.21 -3.34
N HIS A 56 -5.84 2.01 -3.77
CA HIS A 56 -6.09 0.78 -3.05
C HIS A 56 -4.84 -0.11 -3.05
N THR A 57 -4.00 0.01 -2.02
CA THR A 57 -2.78 -0.79 -1.90
C THR A 57 -2.56 -1.27 -0.46
N HIS A 58 -1.99 -2.47 -0.35
CA HIS A 58 -1.65 -3.11 0.92
C HIS A 58 -0.16 -3.30 1.09
N THR A 59 0.27 -3.37 2.33
CA THR A 59 1.65 -3.63 2.73
C THR A 59 1.70 -4.82 3.70
N VAL A 60 2.91 -5.17 4.17
CA VAL A 60 3.07 -6.23 5.20
C VAL A 60 2.43 -5.87 6.55
N PHE A 61 1.94 -4.65 6.72
CA PHE A 61 1.17 -4.25 7.90
C PHE A 61 -0.25 -4.83 7.90
N SER A 62 -0.75 -5.25 6.74
CA SER A 62 -1.93 -6.10 6.60
C SER A 62 -1.59 -7.37 5.80
N ASP A 63 -2.19 -7.62 4.68
CA ASP A 63 -2.01 -8.82 3.86
C ASP A 63 -1.14 -8.62 2.61
N GLY A 64 -0.63 -7.42 2.40
CA GLY A 64 0.36 -7.14 1.36
C GLY A 64 1.68 -7.85 1.60
N LYS A 65 2.53 -7.91 0.57
CA LYS A 65 3.77 -8.71 0.58
C LYS A 65 5.05 -7.88 0.66
N VAL A 66 4.93 -6.55 0.61
CA VAL A 66 6.09 -5.65 0.60
C VAL A 66 5.99 -4.60 1.71
N TRP A 67 7.13 -4.06 2.09
CA TRP A 67 7.21 -2.95 3.03
C TRP A 67 6.66 -1.67 2.42
N PRO A 68 6.18 -0.71 3.25
CA PRO A 68 5.57 0.52 2.74
C PRO A 68 6.48 1.38 1.87
N ASP A 69 7.78 1.44 2.17
CA ASP A 69 8.78 2.13 1.35
C ASP A 69 8.97 1.46 0.00
N THR A 70 8.98 0.13 -0.04
CA THR A 70 9.00 -0.65 -1.28
C THR A 70 7.74 -0.40 -2.11
N ARG A 71 6.56 -0.32 -1.49
CA ARG A 71 5.30 0.01 -2.17
C ARG A 71 5.36 1.39 -2.84
N VAL A 72 5.93 2.38 -2.16
CA VAL A 72 6.16 3.72 -2.74
C VAL A 72 7.07 3.65 -3.96
N MET A 73 8.16 2.89 -3.85
CA MET A 73 9.12 2.74 -4.93
C MET A 73 8.49 2.03 -6.15
N GLU A 74 7.73 0.95 -5.94
CA GLU A 74 7.00 0.25 -7.01
C GLU A 74 6.03 1.21 -7.72
N ALA A 75 5.22 1.94 -6.97
CA ALA A 75 4.28 2.92 -7.52
C ALA A 75 4.99 4.00 -8.36
N TRP A 76 6.11 4.51 -7.86
CA TRP A 76 6.92 5.48 -8.60
C TRP A 76 7.52 4.89 -9.88
N GLN A 77 8.04 3.65 -9.84
CA GLN A 77 8.62 2.95 -10.99
C GLN A 77 7.57 2.69 -12.07
N GLU A 78 6.34 2.35 -11.67
CA GLU A 78 5.21 2.16 -12.58
C GLU A 78 4.68 3.47 -13.19
N GLY A 79 5.23 4.62 -12.81
CA GLY A 79 4.90 5.91 -13.39
C GLY A 79 3.75 6.65 -12.72
N LEU A 80 3.31 6.20 -11.54
CA LEU A 80 2.29 6.90 -10.77
C LEU A 80 2.83 8.20 -10.17
N ASP A 81 1.93 9.11 -9.89
CA ASP A 81 2.21 10.39 -9.22
C ASP A 81 1.82 10.35 -7.73
N ALA A 82 0.91 9.43 -7.37
CA ALA A 82 0.47 9.22 -5.99
C ALA A 82 0.08 7.75 -5.72
N VAL A 83 0.20 7.35 -4.45
CA VAL A 83 -0.30 6.07 -3.95
C VAL A 83 -0.98 6.28 -2.61
N ALA A 84 -2.09 5.60 -2.35
CA ALA A 84 -2.69 5.52 -1.04
C ALA A 84 -2.21 4.25 -0.30
N ILE A 85 -1.85 4.39 0.96
CA ILE A 85 -1.62 3.25 1.85
C ILE A 85 -2.94 2.96 2.53
N THR A 86 -3.53 1.79 2.22
CA THR A 86 -4.87 1.39 2.65
C THR A 86 -4.87 0.02 3.32
N ASP A 87 -3.89 -0.22 4.19
CA ASP A 87 -3.84 -1.45 4.98
C ASP A 87 -5.15 -1.65 5.75
N HIS A 88 -5.56 -2.92 5.91
CA HIS A 88 -6.74 -3.31 6.65
C HIS A 88 -6.67 -2.88 8.12
N ILE A 89 -7.80 -2.54 8.71
CA ILE A 89 -7.92 -2.34 10.17
C ILE A 89 -8.03 -3.70 10.87
N GLU A 90 -8.88 -4.60 10.37
CA GLU A 90 -9.29 -5.82 11.07
C GLU A 90 -8.53 -7.07 10.65
N TYR A 91 -7.88 -7.04 9.49
CA TYR A 91 -7.14 -8.18 8.96
C TYR A 91 -5.64 -7.93 8.96
N LEU A 92 -4.98 -8.33 10.03
CA LEU A 92 -3.56 -8.10 10.31
C LEU A 92 -2.82 -9.43 10.50
N PRO A 93 -2.59 -10.21 9.42
CA PRO A 93 -2.03 -11.56 9.53
C PRO A 93 -0.61 -11.59 10.13
N HIS A 94 0.12 -10.49 10.07
CA HIS A 94 1.50 -10.40 10.58
C HIS A 94 1.61 -9.69 11.93
N LYS A 95 0.50 -9.40 12.63
CA LYS A 95 0.48 -8.64 13.89
C LYS A 95 1.35 -9.23 15.02
N GLU A 96 1.62 -10.54 14.98
CA GLU A 96 2.48 -11.17 15.98
C GLU A 96 3.96 -10.84 15.78
N ILE A 97 4.36 -10.48 14.57
CA ILE A 97 5.72 -10.12 14.18
C ILE A 97 5.87 -8.61 14.11
N ILE A 98 4.93 -7.94 13.44
CA ILE A 98 4.93 -6.49 13.23
C ILE A 98 4.13 -5.83 14.35
N LYS A 99 4.84 -5.34 15.38
CA LYS A 99 4.25 -4.65 16.54
C LYS A 99 4.22 -3.14 16.31
N ALA A 100 3.14 -2.67 15.66
CA ALA A 100 3.01 -1.27 15.31
C ALA A 100 1.55 -0.80 15.42
N ASP A 101 1.33 0.50 15.49
CA ASP A 101 0.00 1.09 15.37
C ASP A 101 -0.45 1.14 13.90
N LEU A 102 -1.77 1.33 13.66
CA LEU A 102 -2.36 1.32 12.33
C LEU A 102 -1.93 2.50 11.44
N ASN A 103 -1.22 3.48 11.97
CA ASN A 103 -0.67 4.60 11.20
C ASN A 103 0.77 4.36 10.73
N GLU A 104 1.43 3.31 11.21
CA GLU A 104 2.88 3.16 11.02
C GLU A 104 3.25 2.88 9.57
N SER A 105 2.45 2.11 8.83
CA SER A 105 2.67 1.86 7.41
C SER A 105 2.69 3.16 6.61
N TYR A 106 1.74 4.06 6.87
CA TYR A 106 1.74 5.37 6.25
C TYR A 106 2.97 6.21 6.63
N LYS A 107 3.40 6.20 7.89
CA LYS A 107 4.57 6.98 8.34
C LYS A 107 5.85 6.54 7.61
N ILE A 108 6.03 5.22 7.45
CA ILE A 108 7.15 4.66 6.71
C ILE A 108 7.09 5.05 5.23
N ALA A 109 5.93 4.85 4.58
CA ALA A 109 5.70 5.22 3.19
C ALA A 109 5.93 6.72 2.94
N LYS A 110 5.39 7.57 3.79
CA LYS A 110 5.52 9.03 3.71
C LYS A 110 6.97 9.47 3.81
N LYS A 111 7.74 8.90 4.74
CA LYS A 111 9.17 9.18 4.90
C LYS A 111 9.96 8.81 3.64
N ALA A 112 9.65 7.66 3.02
CA ALA A 112 10.30 7.24 1.79
C ALA A 112 9.97 8.17 0.62
N ALA A 113 8.73 8.66 0.55
CA ALA A 113 8.26 9.54 -0.52
C ALA A 113 8.78 10.99 -0.42
N ASP A 114 9.05 11.48 0.79
CA ASP A 114 9.46 12.87 1.03
C ASP A 114 10.75 13.23 0.27
N ALA A 115 11.67 12.28 0.10
CA ALA A 115 12.91 12.49 -0.63
C ALA A 115 12.72 12.63 -2.15
N SER A 116 11.61 12.10 -2.72
CA SER A 116 11.34 12.07 -4.16
C SER A 116 10.27 13.06 -4.61
N GLY A 117 9.57 13.70 -3.68
CA GLY A 117 8.38 14.52 -3.97
C GLY A 117 7.17 13.71 -4.44
N PHE A 118 7.19 12.39 -4.25
CA PHE A 118 6.07 11.50 -4.55
C PHE A 118 4.95 11.69 -3.53
N ILE A 119 3.70 11.61 -3.99
CA ILE A 119 2.54 11.85 -3.11
C ILE A 119 2.12 10.53 -2.46
N VAL A 120 2.11 10.49 -1.12
CA VAL A 120 1.52 9.37 -0.36
C VAL A 120 0.28 9.86 0.36
N ILE A 121 -0.83 9.19 0.07
CA ILE A 121 -2.14 9.49 0.65
C ILE A 121 -2.36 8.55 1.83
N LYS A 122 -2.75 9.12 2.98
CA LYS A 122 -3.14 8.34 4.14
C LYS A 122 -4.56 7.81 3.97
N GLY A 123 -4.68 6.50 4.07
CA GLY A 123 -5.96 5.80 4.04
C GLY A 123 -5.93 4.57 4.94
N THR A 124 -7.01 3.86 4.92
CA THR A 124 -7.16 2.52 5.52
C THR A 124 -8.33 1.80 4.88
N GLU A 125 -8.35 0.49 4.95
CA GLU A 125 -9.49 -0.32 4.54
C GLU A 125 -10.28 -0.80 5.75
N ILE A 126 -11.53 -0.35 5.86
CA ILE A 126 -12.53 -0.86 6.78
C ILE A 126 -13.03 -2.17 6.21
N THR A 127 -12.66 -3.29 6.82
CA THR A 127 -12.85 -4.65 6.30
C THR A 127 -13.96 -5.36 7.03
N ARG A 128 -15.06 -5.61 6.36
CA ARG A 128 -16.23 -6.30 6.93
C ARG A 128 -16.78 -7.35 5.98
N SER A 129 -17.43 -8.33 6.56
CA SER A 129 -18.20 -9.28 5.79
C SER A 129 -19.42 -8.63 5.14
N LYS A 130 -19.99 -9.27 4.12
CA LYS A 130 -21.29 -8.85 3.58
C LYS A 130 -22.36 -8.85 4.70
N PRO A 131 -23.30 -7.92 4.67
CA PRO A 131 -23.70 -7.09 3.52
C PRO A 131 -22.86 -5.82 3.28
N LEU A 132 -22.03 -5.34 4.21
CA LEU A 132 -21.30 -4.08 4.03
C LEU A 132 -20.16 -4.24 3.04
N GLY A 133 -19.33 -5.28 3.17
CA GLY A 133 -18.12 -5.46 2.39
C GLY A 133 -16.97 -4.53 2.85
N HIS A 134 -16.08 -4.22 1.94
CA HIS A 134 -14.86 -3.46 2.21
C HIS A 134 -14.97 -2.03 1.69
N LEU A 135 -14.48 -1.07 2.48
CA LEU A 135 -14.47 0.34 2.12
C LEU A 135 -13.12 0.98 2.43
N ASN A 136 -12.54 1.66 1.45
CA ASN A 136 -11.38 2.51 1.70
C ASN A 136 -11.84 3.87 2.23
N ALA A 137 -11.24 4.30 3.33
CA ALA A 137 -11.30 5.68 3.82
C ALA A 137 -9.99 6.39 3.45
N LEU A 138 -10.04 7.35 2.53
CA LEU A 138 -8.89 8.07 1.99
C LEU A 138 -8.81 9.48 2.56
N PHE A 139 -7.60 10.05 2.61
CA PHE A 139 -7.32 11.42 3.08
C PHE A 139 -7.62 11.64 4.56
N ILE A 140 -7.48 10.60 5.37
CA ILE A 140 -7.69 10.65 6.82
C ILE A 140 -6.45 11.14 7.56
N ASN A 141 -6.63 11.56 8.82
CA ASN A 141 -5.55 12.02 9.69
C ASN A 141 -5.04 10.92 10.63
N ASP A 142 -5.95 10.08 11.15
CA ASP A 142 -5.65 9.05 12.14
C ASP A 142 -6.54 7.82 11.93
N VAL A 143 -5.92 6.64 11.78
CA VAL A 143 -6.63 5.36 11.63
C VAL A 143 -7.15 4.83 12.95
N MET A 144 -6.42 5.08 14.06
CA MET A 144 -6.69 4.46 15.36
C MET A 144 -8.14 4.61 15.86
N PRO A 145 -8.81 5.78 15.73
CA PRO A 145 -10.20 5.92 16.17
C PRO A 145 -11.22 5.11 15.36
N MET A 146 -10.81 4.57 14.20
CA MET A 146 -11.67 3.72 13.37
C MET A 146 -11.55 2.24 13.72
N ASP A 147 -10.61 1.85 14.59
CA ASP A 147 -10.46 0.48 15.10
C ASP A 147 -11.53 0.22 16.16
N VAL A 148 -12.76 0.04 15.70
CA VAL A 148 -13.95 -0.20 16.52
C VAL A 148 -14.77 -1.34 15.94
N GLU A 149 -15.50 -2.06 16.81
CA GLU A 149 -16.29 -3.23 16.43
C GLU A 149 -17.41 -2.87 15.44
N ASP A 150 -18.11 -1.75 15.69
CA ASP A 150 -19.21 -1.28 14.87
C ASP A 150 -18.69 -0.60 13.59
N PRO A 151 -18.91 -1.18 12.39
CA PRO A 151 -18.42 -0.60 11.15
C PRO A 151 -19.06 0.75 10.80
N LEU A 152 -20.28 1.00 11.23
CA LEU A 152 -20.93 2.30 10.96
C LEU A 152 -20.26 3.41 11.76
N LYS A 153 -19.78 3.11 12.97
CA LYS A 153 -19.00 4.06 13.76
C LYS A 153 -17.61 4.31 13.16
N ALA A 154 -16.98 3.27 12.59
CA ALA A 154 -15.73 3.43 11.86
C ALA A 154 -15.92 4.37 10.64
N ILE A 155 -17.01 4.18 9.88
CA ILE A 155 -17.37 5.04 8.75
C ILE A 155 -17.67 6.46 9.22
N ASP A 156 -18.42 6.62 10.31
CA ASP A 156 -18.76 7.94 10.87
C ASP A 156 -17.49 8.69 11.31
N GLU A 157 -16.56 8.00 11.91
CA GLU A 157 -15.27 8.58 12.28
C GLU A 157 -14.46 9.00 11.04
N ALA A 158 -14.41 8.15 10.00
CA ALA A 158 -13.76 8.49 8.74
C ALA A 158 -14.38 9.76 8.11
N VAL A 159 -15.71 9.83 8.06
CA VAL A 159 -16.44 11.01 7.55
C VAL A 159 -16.13 12.25 8.40
N ARG A 160 -16.08 12.11 9.74
CA ARG A 160 -15.71 13.21 10.65
C ARG A 160 -14.31 13.75 10.37
N GLN A 161 -13.40 12.90 9.90
CA GLN A 161 -12.05 13.30 9.48
C GLN A 161 -12.02 13.91 8.07
N GLY A 162 -13.12 13.93 7.33
CA GLY A 162 -13.20 14.43 5.96
C GLY A 162 -12.79 13.42 4.91
N ALA A 163 -12.86 12.13 5.21
CA ALA A 163 -12.46 11.07 4.29
C ALA A 163 -13.29 11.05 3.01
N PHE A 164 -12.64 10.72 1.91
CA PHE A 164 -13.30 10.18 0.72
C PHE A 164 -13.45 8.68 0.92
N ILE A 165 -14.69 8.19 0.96
CA ILE A 165 -14.97 6.77 1.18
C ILE A 165 -15.31 6.11 -0.16
N MET A 166 -14.56 5.06 -0.51
CA MET A 166 -14.72 4.26 -1.71
C MET A 166 -15.16 2.84 -1.36
N TRP A 167 -16.22 2.35 -2.00
CA TRP A 167 -16.62 0.95 -1.88
C TRP A 167 -15.73 0.10 -2.78
N ASN A 168 -14.98 -0.82 -2.17
CA ASN A 168 -13.98 -1.63 -2.83
C ASN A 168 -14.60 -2.89 -3.45
N HIS A 169 -14.03 -3.34 -4.58
CA HIS A 169 -14.28 -4.64 -5.24
C HIS A 169 -15.67 -5.25 -4.91
N PRO A 170 -16.78 -4.63 -5.31
CA PRO A 170 -18.13 -4.96 -4.83
C PRO A 170 -18.58 -6.38 -5.13
N GLY A 171 -17.91 -7.10 -6.04
CA GLY A 171 -18.15 -8.50 -6.33
C GLY A 171 -17.51 -9.49 -5.36
N TRP A 172 -16.49 -9.08 -4.64
CA TRP A 172 -15.77 -9.99 -3.75
C TRP A 172 -16.56 -10.30 -2.46
N PRO A 173 -16.50 -11.54 -1.92
CA PRO A 173 -15.82 -12.74 -2.44
C PRO A 173 -16.66 -13.58 -3.41
N ASP A 174 -17.83 -13.12 -3.82
CA ASP A 174 -18.74 -13.85 -4.71
C ASP A 174 -18.49 -13.50 -6.18
N ASP A 175 -19.13 -14.24 -7.07
CA ASP A 175 -19.08 -13.98 -8.52
C ASP A 175 -19.96 -12.81 -8.95
N LYS A 176 -20.74 -12.23 -8.04
CA LYS A 176 -21.68 -11.15 -8.34
C LYS A 176 -21.60 -10.04 -7.31
N SER A 177 -21.52 -8.82 -7.82
CA SER A 177 -21.76 -7.64 -7.00
C SER A 177 -23.21 -7.56 -6.59
N THR A 178 -23.45 -7.34 -5.31
CA THR A 178 -24.80 -7.19 -4.77
C THR A 178 -24.92 -5.86 -4.04
N PHE A 179 -25.85 -5.06 -4.49
CA PHE A 179 -26.18 -3.79 -3.82
C PHE A 179 -27.17 -4.06 -2.68
N TYR A 180 -26.68 -3.93 -1.45
CA TYR A 180 -27.48 -4.15 -0.25
C TYR A 180 -28.10 -2.85 0.27
N PRO A 181 -29.18 -2.90 1.07
CA PRO A 181 -29.80 -1.72 1.66
C PRO A 181 -28.82 -0.82 2.43
N VAL A 182 -27.83 -1.37 3.11
CA VAL A 182 -26.81 -0.62 3.84
C VAL A 182 -26.00 0.30 2.91
N HIS A 183 -25.70 -0.13 1.68
CA HIS A 183 -25.00 0.71 0.72
C HIS A 183 -25.89 1.87 0.27
N GLU A 184 -27.17 1.61 0.01
CA GLU A 184 -28.15 2.64 -0.35
C GLU A 184 -28.30 3.68 0.75
N GLU A 185 -28.38 3.25 2.00
CA GLU A 185 -28.46 4.15 3.17
C GLU A 185 -27.19 5.00 3.31
N LEU A 186 -26.01 4.41 3.17
CA LEU A 186 -24.75 5.11 3.26
C LEU A 186 -24.55 6.12 2.10
N ILE A 187 -24.97 5.77 0.89
CA ILE A 187 -24.93 6.68 -0.28
C ILE A 187 -25.90 7.85 -0.06
N LYS A 188 -27.14 7.57 0.34
CA LYS A 188 -28.13 8.61 0.64
C LYS A 188 -27.69 9.54 1.77
N ALA A 189 -26.96 9.01 2.73
CA ALA A 189 -26.36 9.78 3.82
C ALA A 189 -25.09 10.55 3.43
N GLY A 190 -24.62 10.42 2.18
CA GLY A 190 -23.38 11.05 1.71
C GLY A 190 -22.11 10.48 2.36
N LYS A 191 -22.12 9.19 2.75
CA LYS A 191 -21.01 8.52 3.42
C LYS A 191 -20.23 7.57 2.52
N ILE A 192 -20.72 7.30 1.31
CA ILE A 192 -19.97 6.63 0.23
C ILE A 192 -19.87 7.61 -0.93
N HIS A 193 -18.66 7.85 -1.40
CA HIS A 193 -18.33 8.89 -2.38
C HIS A 193 -17.88 8.30 -3.72
N GLY A 194 -17.43 7.05 -3.73
CA GLY A 194 -16.90 6.40 -4.90
C GLY A 194 -17.07 4.89 -4.88
N LEU A 195 -16.81 4.28 -6.01
CA LEU A 195 -16.87 2.85 -6.25
C LEU A 195 -15.60 2.42 -6.98
N GLU A 196 -14.98 1.32 -6.55
CA GLU A 196 -13.88 0.72 -7.27
C GLU A 196 -14.43 -0.07 -8.46
N VAL A 197 -14.10 0.38 -9.67
CA VAL A 197 -14.54 -0.25 -10.92
C VAL A 197 -13.52 -1.25 -11.47
N PHE A 198 -12.28 -1.17 -11.02
CA PHE A 198 -11.17 -2.01 -11.46
C PHE A 198 -10.34 -2.43 -10.26
N ASN A 199 -10.29 -3.73 -10.03
CA ASN A 199 -9.40 -4.37 -9.07
C ASN A 199 -8.59 -5.44 -9.79
N HIS A 200 -7.90 -6.31 -9.12
CA HIS A 200 -7.09 -7.37 -9.71
C HIS A 200 -7.96 -8.31 -10.58
N MET A 201 -8.04 -8.03 -11.88
CA MET A 201 -8.99 -8.67 -12.82
C MET A 201 -8.90 -10.19 -12.90
N GLU A 202 -7.75 -10.77 -12.61
CA GLU A 202 -7.58 -12.21 -12.64
C GLU A 202 -8.46 -12.94 -11.63
N TYR A 203 -8.84 -12.24 -10.55
CA TYR A 203 -9.58 -12.83 -9.46
C TYR A 203 -11.04 -12.38 -9.38
N TYR A 204 -11.37 -11.20 -9.90
CA TYR A 204 -12.69 -10.58 -9.67
C TYR A 204 -13.31 -9.94 -10.92
N PRO A 205 -13.51 -10.68 -12.02
CA PRO A 205 -14.07 -10.10 -13.26
C PRO A 205 -15.47 -9.49 -13.03
N ALA A 206 -16.28 -10.06 -12.10
CA ALA A 206 -17.61 -9.54 -11.80
C ALA A 206 -17.61 -8.13 -11.20
N CYS A 207 -16.53 -7.68 -10.56
CA CYS A 207 -16.42 -6.31 -10.06
C CYS A 207 -16.38 -5.31 -11.20
N PHE A 208 -15.67 -5.63 -12.27
CA PHE A 208 -15.57 -4.79 -13.46
C PHE A 208 -16.91 -4.68 -14.20
N ASP A 209 -17.55 -5.81 -14.50
CA ASP A 209 -18.78 -5.86 -15.29
C ASP A 209 -19.94 -5.15 -14.59
N TRP A 210 -20.01 -5.20 -13.28
CA TRP A 210 -21.11 -4.58 -12.54
C TRP A 210 -20.91 -3.08 -12.31
N ALA A 211 -19.68 -2.64 -12.15
CA ALA A 211 -19.36 -1.25 -11.88
C ALA A 211 -19.37 -0.37 -13.13
N MET A 212 -19.30 -0.98 -14.34
CA MET A 212 -19.41 -0.31 -15.63
C MET A 212 -20.87 -0.06 -16.02
#